data_46b438eac82a6dc6228579dcd07a43d6
#
_entry.id   46b438eac82a6dc6228579dcd07a43d6
#
_cell.length_a   1.000
_cell.length_b   1.000
_cell.length_c   1.000
_cell.angle_alpha   90.00
_cell.angle_beta   90.00
_cell.angle_gamma   90.00
#
_symmetry.space_group_name_H-M   'P 1'
#
loop_
_entity.id
_entity.type
_entity.pdbx_description
1 polymer ?
#
loop_
_entity_poly.entity_id
_entity_poly.type
_entity_poly.pdbx_seq_one_letter_code
_entity_poly.pdbx_strand_id
1 'polypeptide(L)'
;AIEAGLTVGSVSYIYSDEVGEGMICYQSYSHGSYVEQGTSIDIKVSQGAQKVTYKCNVSIAAPTTSEAPGYVSGMEVSIKLVTDDNNVLLDTKTSTFPVATNFNGMTASGGTLTITYQVTSEPTTTTNPDTGEQVTVPGTTEDRSFTRRVEFVKE
;
A
#
# COMPACT_ATOMS: atom_id res chain seq x y z
N ALA A 1 -41.19 -5.21 -15.93
CA ALA A 1 -41.76 -3.97 -16.49
C ALA A 1 -42.46 -4.27 -17.81
N ILE A 2 -41.75 -4.83 -18.79
CA ILE A 2 -42.31 -5.06 -20.15
C ILE A 2 -43.50 -6.03 -20.14
N GLU A 3 -43.44 -7.12 -19.38
CA GLU A 3 -44.55 -8.08 -19.25
C GLU A 3 -45.78 -7.47 -18.61
N ALA A 4 -45.63 -6.41 -17.84
CA ALA A 4 -46.73 -5.66 -17.24
C ALA A 4 -47.25 -4.51 -18.12
N GLY A 5 -46.81 -4.44 -19.39
CA GLY A 5 -47.20 -3.39 -20.31
C GLY A 5 -46.58 -2.01 -20.03
N LEU A 6 -45.49 -1.96 -19.30
CA LEU A 6 -44.75 -0.76 -18.98
C LEU A 6 -43.54 -0.59 -19.91
N THR A 7 -43.08 0.64 -20.11
CA THR A 7 -41.88 0.94 -20.87
C THR A 7 -40.72 1.29 -19.94
N VAL A 8 -39.51 0.90 -20.35
CA VAL A 8 -38.32 1.35 -19.64
C VAL A 8 -37.94 2.73 -20.17
N GLY A 9 -37.91 3.71 -19.28
CA GLY A 9 -37.54 5.08 -19.58
C GLY A 9 -36.02 5.27 -19.52
N SER A 10 -35.57 6.23 -18.74
CA SER A 10 -34.14 6.50 -18.55
C SER A 10 -33.47 5.40 -17.72
N VAL A 11 -32.33 4.91 -18.17
CA VAL A 11 -31.46 4.04 -17.40
C VAL A 11 -30.20 4.84 -17.04
N SER A 12 -29.96 5.01 -15.75
CA SER A 12 -28.72 5.65 -15.25
C SER A 12 -27.98 4.72 -14.30
N TYR A 13 -26.70 4.99 -14.12
CA TYR A 13 -25.83 4.17 -13.30
C TYR A 13 -25.31 5.01 -12.12
N ILE A 14 -25.34 4.44 -10.91
CA ILE A 14 -24.86 5.09 -9.69
C ILE A 14 -24.08 4.11 -8.85
N TYR A 15 -23.12 4.61 -8.07
CA TYR A 15 -22.45 3.78 -7.07
C TYR A 15 -23.37 3.55 -5.86
N SER A 16 -23.32 2.34 -5.30
CA SER A 16 -24.07 1.97 -4.11
C SER A 16 -23.27 0.96 -3.29
N ASP A 17 -23.14 1.24 -2.00
CA ASP A 17 -22.48 0.33 -1.05
C ASP A 17 -23.47 -0.76 -0.55
N GLU A 18 -24.76 -0.55 -0.74
CA GLU A 18 -25.82 -1.44 -0.23
C GLU A 18 -26.36 -2.39 -1.30
N VAL A 19 -26.30 -1.97 -2.57
CA VAL A 19 -26.85 -2.74 -3.69
C VAL A 19 -25.72 -3.21 -4.58
N GLY A 20 -25.66 -4.52 -4.84
CA GLY A 20 -24.65 -5.14 -5.70
C GLY A 20 -24.63 -4.60 -7.12
N GLU A 21 -23.49 -4.70 -7.79
CA GLU A 21 -23.30 -4.29 -9.19
C GLU A 21 -24.29 -4.99 -10.11
N GLY A 22 -24.87 -4.22 -11.03
CA GLY A 22 -25.85 -4.70 -12.01
C GLY A 22 -27.28 -4.82 -11.51
N MET A 23 -27.51 -4.55 -10.23
CA MET A 23 -28.84 -4.59 -9.65
C MET A 23 -29.51 -3.21 -9.66
N ILE A 24 -30.85 -3.19 -9.78
CA ILE A 24 -31.64 -1.96 -9.73
C ILE A 24 -31.69 -1.47 -8.29
N CYS A 25 -31.18 -0.27 -8.03
CA CYS A 25 -31.19 0.37 -6.72
C CYS A 25 -32.25 1.48 -6.59
N TYR A 26 -32.87 1.88 -7.70
CA TYR A 26 -33.93 2.87 -7.71
C TYR A 26 -34.85 2.68 -8.93
N GLN A 27 -36.12 2.93 -8.73
CA GLN A 27 -37.13 3.04 -9.80
C GLN A 27 -38.08 4.20 -9.49
N SER A 28 -38.58 4.87 -10.54
CA SER A 28 -39.42 6.06 -10.39
C SER A 28 -40.80 5.79 -9.74
N TYR A 29 -41.27 4.56 -9.78
CA TYR A 29 -42.49 4.11 -9.12
C TYR A 29 -42.17 2.94 -8.18
N SER A 30 -42.73 2.95 -7.01
CA SER A 30 -42.53 1.88 -6.02
C SER A 30 -43.22 0.59 -6.44
N HIS A 31 -42.67 -0.54 -5.95
CA HIS A 31 -43.31 -1.84 -6.13
C HIS A 31 -44.76 -1.80 -5.59
N GLY A 32 -45.71 -2.33 -6.39
CA GLY A 32 -47.12 -2.34 -6.06
C GLY A 32 -47.91 -1.05 -6.40
N SER A 33 -47.26 -0.03 -6.96
CA SER A 33 -47.95 1.17 -7.44
C SER A 33 -48.82 0.86 -8.64
N TYR A 34 -50.03 1.43 -8.67
CA TYR A 34 -50.90 1.40 -9.84
C TYR A 34 -50.51 2.51 -10.81
N VAL A 35 -50.19 2.14 -12.04
CA VAL A 35 -49.82 3.07 -13.10
C VAL A 35 -50.53 2.66 -14.40
N GLU A 36 -50.74 3.61 -15.30
CA GLU A 36 -51.40 3.35 -16.59
C GLU A 36 -50.48 2.49 -17.48
N GLN A 37 -51.11 1.68 -18.34
CA GLN A 37 -50.39 0.89 -19.34
C GLN A 37 -49.58 1.82 -20.27
N GLY A 38 -48.37 1.49 -20.54
CA GLY A 38 -47.44 2.31 -21.34
C GLY A 38 -46.65 3.33 -20.51
N THR A 39 -46.87 3.41 -19.18
CA THR A 39 -46.10 4.30 -18.32
C THR A 39 -44.60 3.98 -18.42
N SER A 40 -43.79 5.03 -18.56
CA SER A 40 -42.34 4.93 -18.59
C SER A 40 -41.79 4.92 -17.18
N ILE A 41 -40.92 3.93 -16.89
CA ILE A 41 -40.26 3.79 -15.60
C ILE A 41 -38.76 4.06 -15.75
N ASP A 42 -38.28 5.08 -15.05
CA ASP A 42 -36.86 5.38 -14.94
C ASP A 42 -36.24 4.49 -13.86
N ILE A 43 -35.07 3.96 -14.16
CA ILE A 43 -34.34 3.07 -13.26
C ILE A 43 -32.89 3.56 -13.07
N LYS A 44 -32.35 3.29 -11.87
CA LYS A 44 -30.92 3.43 -11.59
C LYS A 44 -30.35 2.07 -11.28
N VAL A 45 -29.26 1.73 -11.96
CA VAL A 45 -28.55 0.48 -11.79
C VAL A 45 -27.30 0.75 -10.94
N SER A 46 -27.08 -0.11 -9.96
CA SER A 46 -25.90 -0.03 -9.13
C SER A 46 -24.65 -0.42 -9.91
N GLN A 47 -23.58 0.34 -9.75
CA GLN A 47 -22.22 0.02 -10.17
C GLN A 47 -21.40 -0.66 -9.06
N GLY A 48 -22.07 -1.07 -7.96
CA GLY A 48 -21.40 -1.51 -6.74
C GLY A 48 -20.79 -0.36 -5.94
N ALA A 49 -20.00 -0.69 -4.95
CA ALA A 49 -19.29 0.29 -4.13
C ALA A 49 -18.30 1.11 -4.96
N GLN A 50 -18.19 2.41 -4.70
CA GLN A 50 -17.18 3.23 -5.33
C GLN A 50 -15.79 2.79 -4.87
N LYS A 51 -15.00 2.24 -5.78
CA LYS A 51 -13.60 1.89 -5.50
C LYS A 51 -12.78 3.16 -5.38
N VAL A 52 -12.27 3.40 -4.18
CA VAL A 52 -11.29 4.46 -3.93
C VAL A 52 -9.91 3.89 -4.16
N THR A 53 -9.12 4.56 -5.01
CA THR A 53 -7.73 4.20 -5.24
C THR A 53 -6.80 5.30 -4.77
N TYR A 54 -5.57 4.93 -4.50
CA TYR A 54 -4.52 5.79 -3.98
C TYR A 54 -3.28 5.72 -4.87
N LYS A 55 -2.53 6.81 -4.88
CA LYS A 55 -1.22 6.91 -5.54
C LYS A 55 -0.16 7.34 -4.54
N CYS A 56 1.08 7.02 -4.85
CA CYS A 56 2.22 7.36 -4.03
C CYS A 56 3.40 7.75 -4.90
N ASN A 57 3.92 8.96 -4.67
CA ASN A 57 5.19 9.40 -5.21
C ASN A 57 6.18 9.44 -4.04
N VAL A 58 7.02 8.44 -3.93
CA VAL A 58 7.98 8.34 -2.83
C VAL A 58 9.39 8.66 -3.33
N SER A 59 10.04 9.55 -2.61
CA SER A 59 11.47 9.76 -2.69
C SER A 59 12.10 9.27 -1.39
N ILE A 60 12.74 8.10 -1.44
CA ILE A 60 13.34 7.47 -0.27
C ILE A 60 14.72 8.07 -0.08
N ALA A 61 14.87 8.87 0.98
CA ALA A 61 16.16 9.44 1.36
C ALA A 61 17.07 8.41 2.04
N ALA A 62 18.37 8.65 2.00
CA ALA A 62 19.35 7.83 2.72
C ALA A 62 18.99 7.73 4.22
N PRO A 63 19.32 6.59 4.86
CA PRO A 63 19.20 6.48 6.31
C PRO A 63 20.01 7.56 7.03
N THR A 64 19.44 8.12 8.11
CA THR A 64 20.16 9.02 9.00
C THR A 64 20.85 8.24 10.10
N THR A 65 21.86 8.83 10.74
CA THR A 65 22.56 8.18 11.85
C THR A 65 21.67 7.93 13.06
N SER A 66 20.60 8.73 13.22
CA SER A 66 19.60 8.54 14.29
C SER A 66 18.67 7.36 14.01
N GLU A 67 18.29 7.14 12.74
CA GLU A 67 17.41 6.03 12.31
C GLU A 67 18.20 4.71 12.21
N ALA A 68 19.44 4.81 11.76
CA ALA A 68 20.28 3.67 11.42
C ALA A 68 21.68 3.81 12.06
N PRO A 69 21.82 3.58 13.39
CA PRO A 69 23.12 3.60 14.03
C PRO A 69 24.06 2.55 13.39
N GLY A 70 25.24 2.99 12.95
CA GLY A 70 26.22 2.15 12.25
C GLY A 70 26.07 2.10 10.75
N TYR A 71 25.06 2.73 10.16
CA TYR A 71 24.98 2.95 8.73
C TYR A 71 26.02 3.97 8.27
N VAL A 72 26.69 3.66 7.18
CA VAL A 72 27.66 4.56 6.51
C VAL A 72 27.19 4.77 5.06
N SER A 73 27.32 6.01 4.58
CA SER A 73 26.97 6.36 3.21
C SER A 73 27.71 5.46 2.19
N GLY A 74 26.96 4.92 1.25
CA GLY A 74 27.47 3.98 0.25
C GLY A 74 27.32 2.50 0.63
N MET A 75 26.89 2.19 1.84
CA MET A 75 26.53 0.80 2.19
C MET A 75 25.28 0.36 1.41
N GLU A 76 25.30 -0.90 0.95
CA GLU A 76 24.12 -1.52 0.36
C GLU A 76 23.06 -1.78 1.45
N VAL A 77 21.84 -1.39 1.18
CA VAL A 77 20.68 -1.64 2.04
C VAL A 77 19.57 -2.32 1.26
N SER A 78 18.79 -3.14 1.94
CA SER A 78 17.53 -3.68 1.40
C SER A 78 16.41 -2.72 1.72
N ILE A 79 15.59 -2.41 0.72
CA ILE A 79 14.42 -1.54 0.84
C ILE A 79 13.18 -2.34 0.49
N LYS A 80 12.22 -2.38 1.40
CA LYS A 80 10.93 -3.04 1.19
C LYS A 80 9.78 -2.12 1.57
N LEU A 81 8.90 -1.84 0.61
CA LEU A 81 7.68 -1.08 0.84
C LEU A 81 6.48 -2.02 0.74
N VAL A 82 5.74 -2.13 1.82
CA VAL A 82 4.55 -2.97 1.93
C VAL A 82 3.35 -2.09 2.30
N THR A 83 2.26 -2.23 1.56
CA THR A 83 1.02 -1.52 1.84
C THR A 83 0.33 -2.06 3.09
N ASP A 84 -0.62 -1.29 3.65
CA ASP A 84 -1.37 -1.71 4.84
C ASP A 84 -2.25 -2.95 4.62
N ASP A 85 -2.56 -3.26 3.36
CA ASP A 85 -3.26 -4.49 2.93
C ASP A 85 -2.29 -5.60 2.49
N ASN A 86 -1.01 -5.53 2.91
CA ASN A 86 0.06 -6.51 2.71
C ASN A 86 0.53 -6.74 1.26
N ASN A 87 0.31 -5.79 0.36
CA ASN A 87 0.88 -5.85 -0.98
C ASN A 87 2.30 -5.29 -0.98
N VAL A 88 3.25 -6.03 -1.56
CA VAL A 88 4.63 -5.57 -1.71
C VAL A 88 4.72 -4.69 -2.95
N LEU A 89 5.03 -3.40 -2.77
CA LEU A 89 5.20 -2.44 -3.86
C LEU A 89 6.65 -2.35 -4.34
N LEU A 90 7.58 -2.48 -3.41
CA LEU A 90 9.02 -2.39 -3.69
C LEU A 90 9.75 -3.41 -2.82
N ASP A 91 10.65 -4.15 -3.41
CA ASP A 91 11.60 -5.02 -2.73
C ASP A 91 12.90 -5.03 -3.54
N THR A 92 13.88 -4.26 -3.10
CA THR A 92 15.14 -4.06 -3.82
C THR A 92 16.28 -3.75 -2.88
N LYS A 93 17.49 -3.81 -3.42
CA LYS A 93 18.70 -3.38 -2.73
C LYS A 93 19.31 -2.18 -3.45
N THR A 94 19.88 -1.26 -2.69
CA THR A 94 20.56 -0.09 -3.22
C THR A 94 21.65 0.41 -2.29
N SER A 95 22.66 1.02 -2.87
CA SER A 95 23.68 1.80 -2.16
C SER A 95 23.61 3.28 -2.50
N THR A 96 22.69 3.67 -3.39
CA THR A 96 22.54 5.04 -3.88
C THR A 96 21.18 5.62 -3.52
N PHE A 97 21.15 6.88 -3.09
CA PHE A 97 19.98 7.62 -2.69
C PHE A 97 19.92 9.01 -3.33
N PRO A 98 18.75 9.62 -3.49
CA PRO A 98 17.42 9.10 -3.17
C PRO A 98 16.94 8.04 -4.16
N VAL A 99 16.07 7.15 -3.70
CA VAL A 99 15.33 6.21 -4.55
C VAL A 99 13.94 6.77 -4.81
N ALA A 100 13.66 7.15 -6.05
CA ALA A 100 12.36 7.68 -6.44
C ALA A 100 11.51 6.59 -7.09
N THR A 101 10.28 6.42 -6.62
CA THR A 101 9.32 5.47 -7.15
C THR A 101 7.91 6.05 -7.18
N ASN A 102 7.12 5.61 -8.16
CA ASN A 102 5.73 6.04 -8.33
C ASN A 102 4.84 4.79 -8.41
N PHE A 103 3.77 4.80 -7.65
CA PHE A 103 2.75 3.77 -7.64
C PHE A 103 1.36 4.39 -7.73
N ASN A 104 0.42 3.70 -8.37
CA ASN A 104 -0.97 4.13 -8.53
C ASN A 104 -1.93 2.95 -8.44
N GLY A 105 -3.22 3.21 -8.36
CA GLY A 105 -4.25 2.18 -8.33
C GLY A 105 -4.22 1.31 -7.06
N MET A 106 -3.66 1.79 -5.96
CA MET A 106 -3.58 1.04 -4.70
C MET A 106 -4.89 1.13 -3.92
N THR A 107 -5.24 0.06 -3.22
CA THR A 107 -6.42 -0.02 -2.36
C THR A 107 -6.15 0.47 -0.94
N ALA A 108 -4.91 0.38 -0.48
CA ALA A 108 -4.50 0.89 0.81
C ALA A 108 -4.19 2.39 0.77
N SER A 109 -4.47 3.10 1.85
CA SER A 109 -4.19 4.53 2.02
C SER A 109 -2.76 4.84 2.49
N GLY A 110 -1.96 3.82 2.72
CA GLY A 110 -0.58 3.96 3.17
C GLY A 110 0.15 2.63 3.22
N GLY A 111 1.41 2.69 3.63
CA GLY A 111 2.26 1.52 3.76
C GLY A 111 3.43 1.75 4.70
N THR A 112 4.20 0.71 4.91
CA THR A 112 5.41 0.71 5.73
C THR A 112 6.63 0.44 4.86
N LEU A 113 7.57 1.36 4.89
CA LEU A 113 8.89 1.22 4.30
C LEU A 113 9.83 0.63 5.34
N THR A 114 10.40 -0.53 5.07
CA THR A 114 11.43 -1.16 5.90
C THR A 114 12.78 -1.06 5.20
N ILE A 115 13.77 -0.55 5.88
CA ILE A 115 15.16 -0.49 5.40
C ILE A 115 16.00 -1.38 6.29
N THR A 116 16.68 -2.36 5.69
CA THR A 116 17.57 -3.30 6.39
C THR A 116 19.01 -3.10 5.92
N TYR A 117 19.93 -3.01 6.86
CA TYR A 117 21.35 -2.80 6.62
C TYR A 117 22.19 -3.70 7.53
N GLN A 118 23.43 -3.93 7.16
CA GLN A 118 24.37 -4.76 7.92
C GLN A 118 25.38 -3.92 8.65
N VAL A 119 25.59 -4.22 9.91
CA VAL A 119 26.66 -3.62 10.72
C VAL A 119 27.67 -4.69 11.08
N THR A 120 28.93 -4.45 10.76
CA THR A 120 30.04 -5.34 11.11
C THR A 120 30.82 -4.72 12.27
N SER A 121 30.95 -5.45 13.37
CA SER A 121 31.81 -5.04 14.46
C SER A 121 33.28 -5.31 14.12
N GLU A 122 34.15 -4.45 14.63
CA GLU A 122 35.58 -4.66 14.50
C GLU A 122 36.03 -5.90 15.31
N PRO A 123 37.08 -6.62 14.81
CA PRO A 123 37.70 -7.68 15.59
C PRO A 123 38.29 -7.12 16.89
N THR A 124 38.07 -7.82 17.98
CA THR A 124 38.62 -7.44 19.29
C THR A 124 39.79 -8.33 19.66
N THR A 125 40.94 -7.76 19.89
CA THR A 125 42.12 -8.48 20.38
C THR A 125 42.30 -8.19 21.87
N THR A 126 42.33 -9.25 22.66
CA THR A 126 42.63 -9.22 24.09
C THR A 126 43.92 -9.94 24.37
N THR A 127 44.76 -9.38 25.23
CA THR A 127 45.99 -10.02 25.68
C THR A 127 45.76 -10.61 27.07
N ASN A 128 46.05 -11.89 27.21
CA ASN A 128 46.01 -12.53 28.54
C ASN A 128 47.12 -11.94 29.41
N PRO A 129 46.82 -11.32 30.57
CA PRO A 129 47.80 -10.64 31.41
C PRO A 129 48.81 -11.62 32.04
N ASP A 130 48.45 -12.91 32.22
CA ASP A 130 49.29 -13.90 32.85
C ASP A 130 50.23 -14.62 31.91
N THR A 131 49.82 -14.83 30.66
CA THR A 131 50.57 -15.60 29.65
C THR A 131 51.14 -14.75 28.51
N GLY A 132 50.64 -13.50 28.34
CA GLY A 132 50.99 -12.64 27.22
C GLY A 132 50.42 -13.08 25.89
N GLU A 133 49.57 -14.12 25.90
CA GLU A 133 48.92 -14.64 24.70
C GLU A 133 47.83 -13.68 24.19
N GLN A 134 47.88 -13.41 22.87
CA GLN A 134 46.87 -12.60 22.20
C GLN A 134 45.76 -13.47 21.65
N VAL A 135 44.52 -13.21 22.06
CA VAL A 135 43.32 -13.84 21.54
C VAL A 135 42.56 -12.82 20.74
N THR A 136 42.40 -13.06 19.44
CA THR A 136 41.58 -12.22 18.56
C THR A 136 40.22 -12.87 18.34
N VAL A 137 39.16 -12.16 18.76
CA VAL A 137 37.78 -12.54 18.47
C VAL A 137 37.38 -11.84 17.16
N PRO A 138 36.99 -12.59 16.12
CA PRO A 138 36.57 -12.00 14.84
C PRO A 138 35.35 -11.06 15.04
N GLY A 139 35.27 -10.03 14.22
CA GLY A 139 34.08 -9.17 14.16
C GLY A 139 32.88 -9.98 13.69
N THR A 140 31.72 -9.59 14.15
CA THR A 140 30.42 -10.19 13.78
C THR A 140 29.63 -9.25 12.90
N THR A 141 28.88 -9.82 11.93
CA THR A 141 27.95 -9.06 11.10
C THR A 141 26.54 -9.25 11.63
N GLU A 142 25.84 -8.16 11.83
CA GLU A 142 24.47 -8.12 12.34
C GLU A 142 23.57 -7.35 11.38
N ASP A 143 22.41 -7.93 11.07
CA ASP A 143 21.36 -7.24 10.31
C ASP A 143 20.56 -6.35 11.24
N ARG A 144 20.42 -5.10 10.87
CA ARG A 144 19.58 -4.11 11.55
C ARG A 144 18.56 -3.53 10.60
N SER A 145 17.40 -3.18 11.13
CA SER A 145 16.34 -2.59 10.33
C SER A 145 15.62 -1.48 11.09
N PHE A 146 15.05 -0.56 10.33
CA PHE A 146 14.13 0.46 10.81
C PHE A 146 13.01 0.67 9.81
N THR A 147 11.94 1.31 10.23
CA THR A 147 10.76 1.54 9.41
C THR A 147 10.41 3.02 9.31
N ARG A 148 9.82 3.38 8.17
CA ARG A 148 9.20 4.69 7.95
C ARG A 148 7.77 4.49 7.48
N ARG A 149 6.85 5.30 7.98
CA ARG A 149 5.48 5.34 7.47
C ARG A 149 5.43 6.10 6.15
N VAL A 150 4.68 5.58 5.19
CA VAL A 150 4.42 6.23 3.90
C VAL A 150 2.91 6.39 3.73
N GLU A 151 2.45 7.62 3.61
CA GLU A 151 1.06 7.93 3.35
C GLU A 151 0.83 8.08 1.84
N PHE A 152 -0.29 7.53 1.36
CA PHE A 152 -0.68 7.60 -0.03
C PHE A 152 -1.77 8.65 -0.23
N VAL A 153 -1.78 9.26 -1.40
CA VAL A 153 -2.74 10.30 -1.76
C VAL A 153 -3.88 9.67 -2.56
N LYS A 154 -5.11 10.00 -2.19
CA LYS A 154 -6.31 9.58 -2.93
C LYS A 154 -6.24 10.08 -4.38
N GLU A 155 -6.51 9.20 -5.31
CA GLU A 155 -6.66 9.54 -6.73
C GLU A 155 -7.96 10.25 -7.04
#